data_8191b06b05c44e4728c3952bea845848
#
_entry.id   8191b06b05c44e4728c3952bea845848
#
_cell.length_a   1.000
_cell.length_b   1.000
_cell.length_c   1.000
_cell.angle_alpha   90.00
_cell.angle_beta   90.00
_cell.angle_gamma   90.00
#
_symmetry.space_group_name_H-M   'P 1'
#
loop_
_entity.id
_entity.type
_entity.pdbx_description
1 polymer ?
#
loop_
_entity_poly.entity_id
_entity_poly.type
_entity_poly.pdbx_seq_one_letter_code
_entity_poly.pdbx_strand_id
1 'polypeptide(L)'
;MSQKNITLKGITWDHSRGFTSAVATAQRFHELHPNVEIVWEKRSLQAFADEPINELAKRYDLLIIDHPWAGFAARTGVIVPLDEHLPEAFMADLAENTVGKSHESYGYNNHQWALAIDAATPVAASRPDLLPELPTTWEDLVNLAKEGKVAIPGIPQDTLMSFYMVCSTLGEDVCKSEDKVISDEVGLKALEMLRNLGQYIDAACYDMNPIKVYEAMTLGDKYAYSPFAYGYANYSKRGYANKLLKFHDMVAINNQKLISTLGGTGLAISSDCKHKDIAAKYVEYFAAPLTQSTLFFDNGGQPGHRKAWEDTYVNFNSMDCFKDTLPALDRAFLRPRYHGHMFFQDNAGAPIREFMMNGGDAKEVLHTLNTLYKQSKK
;
A
#
# COMPACT_ATOMS: atom_id res chain seq x y z
N MET A 1 41.53 -15.16 -10.24
CA MET A 1 41.28 -14.64 -8.89
C MET A 1 39.91 -15.10 -8.45
N SER A 2 39.75 -15.83 -7.36
CA SER A 2 38.43 -16.26 -6.86
C SER A 2 37.67 -15.00 -6.49
N GLN A 3 36.53 -14.75 -7.14
CA GLN A 3 35.64 -13.66 -6.74
C GLN A 3 35.20 -13.90 -5.29
N LYS A 4 35.33 -12.89 -4.45
CA LYS A 4 34.92 -12.94 -3.04
C LYS A 4 33.40 -13.11 -2.98
N ASN A 5 32.91 -14.09 -2.24
CA ASN A 5 31.48 -14.25 -2.01
C ASN A 5 30.92 -13.05 -1.23
N ILE A 6 29.80 -12.53 -1.71
CA ILE A 6 29.07 -11.39 -1.14
C ILE A 6 27.70 -11.90 -0.69
N THR A 7 27.33 -11.64 0.55
CA THR A 7 25.97 -11.88 1.05
C THR A 7 25.32 -10.56 1.40
N LEU A 8 24.15 -10.29 0.83
CA LEU A 8 23.26 -9.18 1.19
C LEU A 8 22.08 -9.71 1.98
N LYS A 9 21.66 -8.98 3.00
CA LYS A 9 20.48 -9.28 3.80
C LYS A 9 19.35 -8.31 3.49
N GLY A 10 18.16 -8.84 3.24
CA GLY A 10 16.96 -8.04 3.00
C GLY A 10 15.84 -8.32 4.00
N ILE A 11 15.00 -7.33 4.25
CA ILE A 11 13.80 -7.44 5.09
C ILE A 11 12.54 -7.03 4.32
N THR A 12 11.48 -7.86 4.45
CA THR A 12 10.17 -7.62 3.85
C THR A 12 9.05 -8.03 4.82
N TRP A 13 7.77 -8.07 4.37
CA TRP A 13 6.65 -8.53 5.22
C TRP A 13 6.25 -9.98 4.92
N ASP A 14 5.67 -10.63 5.91
CA ASP A 14 5.26 -12.05 5.86
C ASP A 14 3.94 -12.23 5.07
N HIS A 15 4.04 -12.18 3.76
CA HIS A 15 2.99 -12.52 2.81
C HIS A 15 3.62 -12.91 1.47
N SER A 16 2.97 -13.79 0.69
CA SER A 16 3.47 -14.21 -0.64
C SER A 16 3.78 -13.03 -1.55
N ARG A 17 2.94 -11.98 -1.53
CA ARG A 17 3.15 -10.75 -2.30
C ARG A 17 4.48 -10.08 -2.02
N GLY A 18 4.96 -10.08 -0.77
CA GLY A 18 6.20 -9.45 -0.39
C GLY A 18 7.39 -10.40 -0.28
N PHE A 19 7.19 -11.59 0.30
CA PHE A 19 8.28 -12.49 0.61
C PHE A 19 8.63 -13.45 -0.52
N THR A 20 7.64 -14.17 -1.06
CA THR A 20 7.91 -15.20 -2.08
C THR A 20 8.48 -14.59 -3.36
N SER A 21 7.94 -13.45 -3.79
CA SER A 21 8.43 -12.71 -4.95
C SER A 21 9.86 -12.19 -4.76
N ALA A 22 10.21 -11.71 -3.56
CA ALA A 22 11.56 -11.25 -3.23
C ALA A 22 12.56 -12.42 -3.21
N VAL A 23 12.18 -13.56 -2.65
CA VAL A 23 13.04 -14.78 -2.64
C VAL A 23 13.27 -15.30 -4.06
N ALA A 24 12.23 -15.32 -4.91
CA ALA A 24 12.36 -15.77 -6.28
C ALA A 24 13.30 -14.88 -7.11
N THR A 25 13.19 -13.55 -6.96
CA THR A 25 14.11 -12.60 -7.63
C THR A 25 15.54 -12.74 -7.11
N ALA A 26 15.74 -12.96 -5.81
CA ALA A 26 17.06 -13.21 -5.21
C ALA A 26 17.71 -14.50 -5.74
N GLN A 27 16.95 -15.59 -5.80
CA GLN A 27 17.42 -16.85 -6.35
C GLN A 27 17.88 -16.70 -7.81
N ARG A 28 17.06 -16.03 -8.65
CA ARG A 28 17.43 -15.84 -10.06
C ARG A 28 18.62 -14.91 -10.22
N PHE A 29 18.73 -13.87 -9.39
CA PHE A 29 19.88 -12.98 -9.39
C PHE A 29 21.18 -13.74 -9.01
N HIS A 30 21.12 -14.65 -8.02
CA HIS A 30 22.23 -15.54 -7.66
C HIS A 30 22.68 -16.42 -8.84
N GLU A 31 21.74 -17.02 -9.60
CA GLU A 31 22.07 -17.82 -10.78
C GLU A 31 22.82 -17.00 -11.85
N LEU A 32 22.49 -15.73 -11.99
CA LEU A 32 23.17 -14.79 -12.91
C LEU A 32 24.50 -14.27 -12.35
N HIS A 33 24.63 -14.25 -11.02
CA HIS A 33 25.78 -13.74 -10.26
C HIS A 33 26.20 -14.73 -9.15
N PRO A 34 26.83 -15.88 -9.49
CA PRO A 34 27.02 -16.98 -8.53
C PRO A 34 27.84 -16.65 -7.27
N ASN A 35 28.57 -15.54 -7.28
CA ASN A 35 29.31 -15.03 -6.12
C ASN A 35 28.49 -14.10 -5.21
N VAL A 36 27.22 -13.87 -5.53
CA VAL A 36 26.30 -13.00 -4.76
C VAL A 36 25.15 -13.85 -4.22
N GLU A 37 24.93 -13.80 -2.92
CA GLU A 37 23.79 -14.40 -2.25
C GLU A 37 22.95 -13.28 -1.63
N ILE A 38 21.62 -13.36 -1.76
CA ILE A 38 20.68 -12.41 -1.15
C ILE A 38 19.70 -13.19 -0.29
N VAL A 39 19.74 -12.94 1.01
CA VAL A 39 18.91 -13.62 2.01
C VAL A 39 17.82 -12.70 2.49
N TRP A 40 16.56 -13.05 2.20
CA TRP A 40 15.41 -12.29 2.66
C TRP A 40 14.86 -12.84 3.98
N GLU A 41 14.69 -11.95 4.94
CA GLU A 41 13.93 -12.17 6.17
C GLU A 41 12.56 -11.51 6.07
N LYS A 42 11.63 -11.93 6.94
CA LYS A 42 10.27 -11.41 6.94
C LYS A 42 9.80 -11.02 8.34
N ARG A 43 8.95 -10.02 8.42
CA ARG A 43 8.29 -9.53 9.63
C ARG A 43 6.78 -9.47 9.41
N SER A 44 5.98 -9.37 10.48
CA SER A 44 4.52 -9.24 10.32
C SER A 44 4.16 -7.97 9.53
N LEU A 45 2.96 -7.93 8.94
CA LEU A 45 2.47 -6.74 8.25
C LEU A 45 2.39 -5.53 9.21
N GLN A 46 2.06 -5.75 10.48
CA GLN A 46 2.06 -4.70 11.50
C GLN A 46 3.48 -4.17 11.74
N ALA A 47 4.46 -5.04 11.92
CA ALA A 47 5.87 -4.63 12.08
C ALA A 47 6.41 -3.94 10.81
N PHE A 48 5.92 -4.32 9.62
CA PHE A 48 6.25 -3.61 8.37
C PHE A 48 5.78 -2.15 8.42
N ALA A 49 4.60 -1.89 8.94
CA ALA A 49 4.06 -0.53 9.05
C ALA A 49 4.77 0.30 10.14
N ASP A 50 5.07 -0.30 11.28
CA ASP A 50 5.43 0.42 12.52
C ASP A 50 6.93 0.42 12.83
N GLU A 51 7.72 -0.59 12.38
CA GLU A 51 9.13 -0.70 12.77
C GLU A 51 9.99 0.38 12.09
N PRO A 52 10.71 1.21 12.88
CA PRO A 52 11.47 2.33 12.36
C PRO A 52 12.59 1.89 11.40
N ILE A 53 12.70 2.55 10.24
CA ILE A 53 13.68 2.17 9.21
C ILE A 53 15.14 2.37 9.65
N ASN A 54 15.43 3.27 10.61
CA ASN A 54 16.76 3.45 11.16
C ASN A 54 17.25 2.22 11.95
N GLU A 55 16.35 1.47 12.60
CA GLU A 55 16.71 0.23 13.28
C GLU A 55 16.91 -0.93 12.29
N LEU A 56 16.15 -0.92 11.21
CA LEU A 56 16.28 -1.89 10.12
C LEU A 56 17.57 -1.69 9.33
N ALA A 57 17.91 -0.45 9.00
CA ALA A 57 19.09 -0.11 8.21
C ALA A 57 20.42 -0.55 8.88
N LYS A 58 20.45 -0.68 10.22
CA LYS A 58 21.60 -1.23 10.96
C LYS A 58 21.79 -2.74 10.79
N ARG A 59 20.72 -3.46 10.41
CA ARG A 59 20.69 -4.94 10.38
C ARG A 59 20.62 -5.52 8.98
N TYR A 60 20.10 -4.75 8.03
CA TYR A 60 19.81 -5.18 6.68
C TYR A 60 20.42 -4.24 5.64
N ASP A 61 20.90 -4.81 4.53
CA ASP A 61 21.42 -4.08 3.37
C ASP A 61 20.29 -3.57 2.48
N LEU A 62 19.19 -4.35 2.37
CA LEU A 62 18.04 -4.12 1.52
C LEU A 62 16.77 -4.02 2.36
N LEU A 63 15.99 -2.95 2.17
CA LEU A 63 14.77 -2.72 2.93
C LEU A 63 13.59 -2.55 1.98
N ILE A 64 12.55 -3.34 2.18
CA ILE A 64 11.24 -3.04 1.59
C ILE A 64 10.48 -2.16 2.58
N ILE A 65 10.15 -0.93 2.15
CA ILE A 65 9.58 0.13 2.99
C ILE A 65 8.30 0.73 2.41
N ASP A 66 7.48 1.35 3.26
CA ASP A 66 6.35 2.20 2.83
C ASP A 66 6.82 3.62 2.53
N HIS A 67 6.19 4.29 1.57
CA HIS A 67 6.62 5.61 1.08
C HIS A 67 6.55 6.77 2.10
N PRO A 68 5.71 6.78 3.16
CA PRO A 68 5.76 7.84 4.16
C PRO A 68 7.12 7.99 4.86
N TRP A 69 7.97 6.98 4.79
CA TRP A 69 9.34 7.04 5.31
C TRP A 69 10.30 7.91 4.47
N ALA A 70 9.93 8.33 3.25
CA ALA A 70 10.82 9.09 2.37
C ALA A 70 11.32 10.41 3.00
N GLY A 71 10.45 11.14 3.71
CA GLY A 71 10.86 12.39 4.40
C GLY A 71 11.77 12.14 5.60
N PHE A 72 11.59 11.05 6.34
CA PHE A 72 12.51 10.63 7.39
C PHE A 72 13.87 10.23 6.80
N ALA A 73 13.87 9.44 5.72
CA ALA A 73 15.10 9.04 5.02
C ALA A 73 15.90 10.24 4.54
N ALA A 74 15.24 11.21 3.88
CA ALA A 74 15.86 12.43 3.39
C ALA A 74 16.49 13.28 4.50
N ARG A 75 15.92 13.28 5.71
CA ARG A 75 16.46 14.03 6.84
C ARG A 75 17.61 13.32 7.53
N THR A 76 17.58 12.00 7.59
CA THR A 76 18.50 11.21 8.43
C THR A 76 19.62 10.53 7.65
N GLY A 77 19.44 10.31 6.33
CA GLY A 77 20.42 9.62 5.50
C GLY A 77 20.58 8.12 5.82
N VAL A 78 19.58 7.49 6.45
CA VAL A 78 19.67 6.06 6.86
C VAL A 78 19.60 5.07 5.68
N ILE A 79 19.11 5.53 4.52
CA ILE A 79 19.16 4.83 3.24
C ILE A 79 19.79 5.74 2.21
N VAL A 80 20.33 5.17 1.13
CA VAL A 80 21.01 5.95 0.09
C VAL A 80 20.03 6.48 -0.96
N PRO A 81 20.28 7.66 -1.56
CA PRO A 81 19.54 8.13 -2.72
C PRO A 81 19.89 7.29 -3.95
N LEU A 82 18.90 6.60 -4.50
CA LEU A 82 19.11 5.63 -5.59
C LEU A 82 19.43 6.28 -6.94
N ASP A 83 19.01 7.51 -7.16
CA ASP A 83 19.37 8.32 -8.33
C ASP A 83 20.88 8.61 -8.44
N GLU A 84 21.65 8.47 -7.36
CA GLU A 84 23.12 8.55 -7.38
C GLU A 84 23.81 7.21 -7.70
N HIS A 85 23.06 6.11 -7.69
CA HIS A 85 23.60 4.75 -7.83
C HIS A 85 23.07 3.97 -9.04
N LEU A 86 22.03 4.46 -9.69
CA LEU A 86 21.35 3.80 -10.81
C LEU A 86 21.48 4.60 -12.11
N PRO A 87 21.45 3.95 -13.29
CA PRO A 87 21.52 4.63 -14.56
C PRO A 87 20.37 5.63 -14.75
N GLU A 88 20.67 6.85 -15.23
CA GLU A 88 19.67 7.89 -15.49
C GLU A 88 18.54 7.41 -16.42
N ALA A 89 18.88 6.68 -17.48
CA ALA A 89 17.89 6.13 -18.41
C ALA A 89 16.94 5.13 -17.75
N PHE A 90 17.42 4.33 -16.79
CA PHE A 90 16.58 3.42 -16.02
C PHE A 90 15.64 4.18 -15.08
N MET A 91 16.13 5.20 -14.39
CA MET A 91 15.32 6.06 -13.54
C MET A 91 14.24 6.80 -14.32
N ALA A 92 14.57 7.27 -15.53
CA ALA A 92 13.63 7.91 -16.44
C ALA A 92 12.53 6.95 -16.92
N ASP A 93 12.87 5.68 -17.26
CA ASP A 93 11.87 4.66 -17.63
C ASP A 93 10.89 4.38 -16.48
N LEU A 94 11.39 4.28 -15.24
CA LEU A 94 10.53 4.10 -14.07
C LEU A 94 9.61 5.30 -13.78
N ALA A 95 10.09 6.50 -13.99
CA ALA A 95 9.30 7.73 -13.85
C ALA A 95 8.21 7.83 -14.92
N GLU A 96 8.53 7.52 -16.18
CA GLU A 96 7.59 7.53 -17.30
C GLU A 96 6.54 6.42 -17.18
N ASN A 97 6.95 5.24 -16.72
CA ASN A 97 6.09 4.05 -16.57
C ASN A 97 5.60 3.86 -15.13
N THR A 98 5.41 4.93 -14.38
CA THR A 98 4.86 4.87 -13.02
C THR A 98 3.40 4.40 -13.03
N VAL A 99 3.00 3.66 -12.01
CA VAL A 99 1.59 3.30 -11.75
C VAL A 99 1.04 4.32 -10.77
N GLY A 100 0.15 5.20 -11.23
CA GLY A 100 -0.25 6.36 -10.46
C GLY A 100 0.97 7.19 -10.05
N LYS A 101 1.05 7.54 -8.78
CA LYS A 101 2.17 8.30 -8.19
C LYS A 101 3.20 7.42 -7.47
N SER A 102 3.29 6.12 -7.81
CA SER A 102 4.15 5.18 -7.08
C SER A 102 5.63 5.55 -7.15
N HIS A 103 6.15 5.94 -8.32
CA HIS A 103 7.53 6.41 -8.42
C HIS A 103 7.75 7.69 -7.62
N GLU A 104 6.90 8.71 -7.83
CA GLU A 104 6.96 10.00 -7.11
C GLU A 104 6.90 9.82 -5.58
N SER A 105 6.20 8.78 -5.10
CA SER A 105 5.97 8.57 -3.67
C SER A 105 7.25 8.37 -2.86
N TYR A 106 8.30 7.85 -3.47
CA TYR A 106 9.62 7.67 -2.85
C TYR A 106 10.60 8.81 -3.17
N GLY A 107 10.17 9.80 -3.97
CA GLY A 107 10.93 11.03 -4.21
C GLY A 107 10.73 12.05 -3.08
N TYR A 108 11.82 12.61 -2.55
CA TYR A 108 11.78 13.67 -1.54
C TYR A 108 13.08 14.48 -1.56
N ASN A 109 13.00 15.83 -1.48
CA ASN A 109 14.16 16.73 -1.54
C ASN A 109 15.07 16.48 -2.76
N ASN A 110 14.48 16.32 -3.95
CA ASN A 110 15.14 16.08 -5.23
C ASN A 110 15.93 14.77 -5.34
N HIS A 111 15.70 13.81 -4.46
CA HIS A 111 16.30 12.47 -4.51
C HIS A 111 15.23 11.40 -4.53
N GLN A 112 15.57 10.24 -5.13
CA GLN A 112 14.75 9.02 -5.11
C GLN A 112 15.29 8.05 -4.05
N TRP A 113 14.57 7.89 -2.95
CA TRP A 113 15.01 7.13 -1.77
C TRP A 113 14.74 5.63 -1.84
N ALA A 114 13.80 5.21 -2.68
CA ALA A 114 13.52 3.82 -2.97
C ALA A 114 12.90 3.68 -4.37
N LEU A 115 12.96 2.49 -4.97
CA LEU A 115 12.22 2.20 -6.20
C LEU A 115 10.88 1.55 -5.86
N ALA A 116 9.80 2.06 -6.44
CA ALA A 116 8.49 1.42 -6.37
C ALA A 116 8.53 0.06 -7.05
N ILE A 117 8.71 -1.00 -6.29
CA ILE A 117 8.70 -2.39 -6.78
C ILE A 117 7.32 -3.04 -6.68
N ASP A 118 6.43 -2.41 -5.96
CA ASP A 118 5.07 -2.87 -5.71
C ASP A 118 4.15 -1.66 -5.63
N ALA A 119 3.03 -1.70 -6.35
CA ALA A 119 2.04 -0.63 -6.37
C ALA A 119 0.68 -1.14 -5.89
N ALA A 120 0.07 -0.42 -4.97
CA ALA A 120 -1.23 -0.76 -4.43
C ALA A 120 -2.01 0.49 -4.00
N THR A 121 -3.31 0.32 -3.92
CA THR A 121 -4.23 1.30 -3.34
C THR A 121 -5.44 0.54 -2.80
N PRO A 122 -6.23 1.08 -1.87
CA PRO A 122 -7.55 0.56 -1.58
C PRO A 122 -8.40 0.47 -2.86
N VAL A 123 -9.01 -0.69 -3.07
CA VAL A 123 -9.86 -1.02 -4.20
C VAL A 123 -11.05 -1.85 -3.73
N ALA A 124 -12.11 -1.92 -4.51
CA ALA A 124 -13.21 -2.83 -4.21
C ALA A 124 -12.86 -4.27 -4.59
N ALA A 125 -13.38 -5.22 -3.81
CA ALA A 125 -13.28 -6.65 -4.09
C ALA A 125 -14.65 -7.32 -3.90
N SER A 126 -14.99 -8.25 -4.77
CA SER A 126 -16.24 -9.00 -4.70
C SER A 126 -16.03 -10.51 -4.82
N ARG A 127 -17.01 -11.25 -4.30
CA ARG A 127 -17.26 -12.67 -4.57
C ARG A 127 -18.28 -12.75 -5.71
N PRO A 128 -17.88 -13.00 -6.96
CA PRO A 128 -18.80 -13.00 -8.10
C PRO A 128 -19.90 -14.04 -8.00
N ASP A 129 -19.66 -15.12 -7.25
CA ASP A 129 -20.62 -16.18 -6.99
C ASP A 129 -21.69 -15.83 -5.93
N LEU A 130 -21.46 -14.80 -5.11
CA LEU A 130 -22.38 -14.33 -4.06
C LEU A 130 -23.02 -12.97 -4.39
N LEU A 131 -22.38 -12.16 -5.23
CA LEU A 131 -22.81 -10.80 -5.54
C LEU A 131 -22.77 -10.57 -7.07
N PRO A 132 -23.87 -10.81 -7.79
CA PRO A 132 -23.92 -10.63 -9.24
C PRO A 132 -23.95 -9.15 -9.67
N GLU A 133 -24.48 -8.25 -8.82
CA GLU A 133 -24.57 -6.82 -9.08
C GLU A 133 -23.76 -6.07 -8.03
N LEU A 134 -22.88 -5.17 -8.50
CA LEU A 134 -21.99 -4.41 -7.62
C LEU A 134 -22.63 -3.09 -7.19
N PRO A 135 -22.40 -2.62 -5.95
CA PRO A 135 -22.75 -1.27 -5.54
C PRO A 135 -21.96 -0.25 -6.38
N THR A 136 -22.64 0.80 -6.82
CA THR A 136 -22.04 1.85 -7.64
C THR A 136 -21.89 3.19 -6.89
N THR A 137 -22.76 3.41 -5.90
CA THR A 137 -22.79 4.60 -5.06
C THR A 137 -22.48 4.27 -3.61
N TRP A 138 -22.17 5.32 -2.83
CA TRP A 138 -22.02 5.18 -1.37
C TRP A 138 -23.29 4.69 -0.69
N GLU A 139 -24.46 5.10 -1.21
CA GLU A 139 -25.75 4.64 -0.70
C GLU A 139 -25.98 3.17 -0.94
N ASP A 140 -25.67 2.65 -2.14
CA ASP A 140 -25.74 1.21 -2.45
C ASP A 140 -24.83 0.41 -1.52
N LEU A 141 -23.62 0.95 -1.24
CA LEU A 141 -22.70 0.32 -0.30
C LEU A 141 -23.28 0.23 1.12
N VAL A 142 -23.86 1.33 1.62
CA VAL A 142 -24.50 1.33 2.95
C VAL A 142 -25.68 0.36 2.99
N ASN A 143 -26.47 0.26 1.93
CA ASN A 143 -27.58 -0.70 1.84
C ASN A 143 -27.08 -2.15 1.85
N LEU A 144 -26.01 -2.45 1.13
CA LEU A 144 -25.39 -3.78 1.15
C LEU A 144 -24.79 -4.11 2.54
N ALA A 145 -24.25 -3.10 3.24
CA ALA A 145 -23.74 -3.26 4.61
C ALA A 145 -24.86 -3.61 5.60
N LYS A 146 -26.05 -3.04 5.45
CA LYS A 146 -27.24 -3.39 6.26
C LYS A 146 -27.64 -4.88 6.10
N GLU A 147 -27.32 -5.50 4.96
CA GLU A 147 -27.53 -6.92 4.73
C GLU A 147 -26.46 -7.83 5.37
N GLY A 148 -25.43 -7.24 6.00
CA GLY A 148 -24.33 -7.98 6.63
C GLY A 148 -23.33 -8.59 5.64
N LYS A 149 -23.36 -8.19 4.37
CA LYS A 149 -22.52 -8.76 3.30
C LYS A 149 -21.19 -8.04 3.08
N VAL A 150 -20.94 -6.93 3.79
CA VAL A 150 -19.77 -6.08 3.61
C VAL A 150 -18.74 -6.34 4.69
N ALA A 151 -17.47 -6.50 4.29
CA ALA A 151 -16.32 -6.49 5.17
C ALA A 151 -15.39 -5.32 4.83
N ILE A 152 -14.88 -4.65 5.86
CA ILE A 152 -13.85 -3.60 5.70
C ILE A 152 -12.63 -3.92 6.54
N PRO A 153 -11.43 -3.48 6.14
CA PRO A 153 -10.31 -3.44 7.06
C PRO A 153 -10.55 -2.32 8.07
N GLY A 154 -10.71 -2.68 9.35
CA GLY A 154 -11.15 -1.78 10.41
C GLY A 154 -10.08 -1.49 11.46
N ILE A 155 -8.85 -1.97 11.30
CA ILE A 155 -7.75 -1.59 12.20
C ILE A 155 -7.46 -0.08 12.11
N PRO A 156 -6.86 0.55 13.14
CA PRO A 156 -6.67 2.00 13.18
C PRO A 156 -6.05 2.60 11.92
N GLN A 157 -5.02 2.00 11.38
CA GLN A 157 -4.36 2.48 10.16
C GLN A 157 -5.31 2.51 8.95
N ASP A 158 -6.10 1.46 8.74
CA ASP A 158 -7.02 1.38 7.61
C ASP A 158 -8.21 2.33 7.76
N THR A 159 -8.69 2.57 9.00
CA THR A 159 -9.73 3.58 9.24
C THR A 159 -9.23 5.00 8.99
N LEU A 160 -7.96 5.30 9.29
CA LEU A 160 -7.33 6.57 8.90
C LEU A 160 -7.25 6.72 7.39
N MET A 161 -6.88 5.66 6.66
CA MET A 161 -6.87 5.68 5.20
C MET A 161 -8.26 5.89 4.62
N SER A 162 -9.29 5.27 5.22
CA SER A 162 -10.69 5.49 4.84
C SER A 162 -11.12 6.95 5.03
N PHE A 163 -10.70 7.58 6.12
CA PHE A 163 -10.95 9.00 6.35
C PHE A 163 -10.28 9.88 5.29
N TYR A 164 -9.02 9.62 4.96
CA TYR A 164 -8.31 10.34 3.90
C TYR A 164 -9.01 10.21 2.54
N MET A 165 -9.44 8.98 2.19
CA MET A 165 -10.17 8.73 0.94
C MET A 165 -11.46 9.54 0.83
N VAL A 166 -12.27 9.55 1.90
CA VAL A 166 -13.54 10.29 1.90
C VAL A 166 -13.28 11.79 1.83
N CYS A 167 -12.31 12.33 2.59
CA CYS A 167 -11.93 13.74 2.52
C CYS A 167 -11.51 14.16 1.10
N SER A 168 -10.56 13.42 0.49
CA SER A 168 -10.10 13.74 -0.88
C SER A 168 -11.24 13.64 -1.89
N THR A 169 -12.15 12.67 -1.75
CA THR A 169 -13.32 12.53 -2.63
C THR A 169 -14.32 13.67 -2.46
N LEU A 170 -14.41 14.26 -1.26
CA LEU A 170 -15.21 15.44 -0.98
C LEU A 170 -14.56 16.74 -1.47
N GLY A 171 -13.35 16.67 -2.04
CA GLY A 171 -12.67 17.77 -2.72
C GLY A 171 -11.55 18.42 -1.93
N GLU A 172 -11.13 17.87 -0.76
CA GLU A 172 -10.05 18.44 0.04
C GLU A 172 -9.08 17.35 0.49
N ASP A 173 -7.81 17.50 0.10
CA ASP A 173 -6.74 16.61 0.56
C ASP A 173 -6.30 16.96 1.97
N VAL A 174 -6.01 15.93 2.79
CA VAL A 174 -5.55 16.11 4.17
C VAL A 174 -4.14 16.68 4.26
N CYS A 175 -3.84 17.33 5.40
CA CYS A 175 -2.49 17.82 5.74
C CYS A 175 -1.95 18.91 4.79
N LYS A 176 -2.81 19.69 4.16
CA LYS A 176 -2.44 20.82 3.29
C LYS A 176 -2.32 22.15 4.04
N SER A 177 -2.93 22.28 5.20
CA SER A 177 -2.78 23.47 6.05
C SER A 177 -1.69 23.27 7.11
N GLU A 178 -1.23 24.37 7.72
CA GLU A 178 -0.25 24.29 8.82
C GLU A 178 -0.87 23.84 10.13
N ASP A 179 -2.12 24.25 10.39
CA ASP A 179 -2.76 24.14 11.70
C ASP A 179 -3.81 23.03 11.79
N LYS A 180 -4.40 22.63 10.67
CA LYS A 180 -5.48 21.64 10.62
C LYS A 180 -5.16 20.51 9.68
N VAL A 181 -5.54 19.29 10.09
CA VAL A 181 -5.45 18.11 9.22
C VAL A 181 -6.35 18.23 8.00
N ILE A 182 -7.52 18.86 8.17
CA ILE A 182 -8.56 19.09 7.16
C ILE A 182 -9.47 20.25 7.62
N SER A 183 -10.25 20.85 6.73
CA SER A 183 -11.29 21.79 7.12
C SER A 183 -12.36 21.12 8.00
N ASP A 184 -13.03 21.92 8.86
CA ASP A 184 -14.05 21.39 9.75
C ASP A 184 -15.26 20.85 8.96
N GLU A 185 -15.63 21.51 7.85
CA GLU A 185 -16.75 21.11 7.00
C GLU A 185 -16.51 19.71 6.39
N VAL A 186 -15.38 19.51 5.72
CA VAL A 186 -15.06 18.26 5.05
C VAL A 186 -14.77 17.16 6.08
N GLY A 187 -14.02 17.48 7.14
CA GLY A 187 -13.67 16.52 8.19
C GLY A 187 -14.90 15.97 8.92
N LEU A 188 -15.83 16.82 9.32
CA LEU A 188 -17.07 16.38 9.98
C LEU A 188 -17.93 15.54 9.05
N LYS A 189 -18.10 15.96 7.79
CA LYS A 189 -18.85 15.20 6.79
C LYS A 189 -18.26 13.84 6.52
N ALA A 190 -16.93 13.76 6.42
CA ALA A 190 -16.22 12.48 6.22
C ALA A 190 -16.41 11.53 7.42
N LEU A 191 -16.29 12.04 8.65
CA LEU A 191 -16.52 11.24 9.87
C LEU A 191 -17.97 10.74 9.93
N GLU A 192 -18.95 11.59 9.66
CA GLU A 192 -20.37 11.20 9.64
C GLU A 192 -20.66 10.13 8.59
N MET A 193 -20.11 10.23 7.39
CA MET A 193 -20.26 9.21 6.34
C MET A 193 -19.63 7.88 6.76
N LEU A 194 -18.45 7.90 7.35
CA LEU A 194 -17.79 6.70 7.85
C LEU A 194 -18.56 6.08 9.02
N ARG A 195 -19.11 6.89 9.92
CA ARG A 195 -19.97 6.40 11.02
C ARG A 195 -21.25 5.78 10.48
N ASN A 196 -21.87 6.39 9.47
CA ASN A 196 -23.08 5.83 8.84
C ASN A 196 -22.83 4.46 8.21
N LEU A 197 -21.66 4.23 7.59
CA LEU A 197 -21.28 2.91 7.13
C LEU A 197 -20.94 2.00 8.31
N GLY A 198 -20.10 2.47 9.23
CA GLY A 198 -19.49 1.70 10.31
C GLY A 198 -20.48 1.04 11.25
N GLN A 199 -21.64 1.65 11.49
CA GLN A 199 -22.68 1.10 12.36
C GLN A 199 -23.31 -0.21 11.83
N TYR A 200 -23.17 -0.51 10.53
CA TYR A 200 -23.67 -1.73 9.90
C TYR A 200 -22.56 -2.75 9.62
N ILE A 201 -21.32 -2.43 9.95
CA ILE A 201 -20.18 -3.32 9.80
C ILE A 201 -20.08 -4.26 11.00
N ASP A 202 -19.83 -5.53 10.73
CA ASP A 202 -19.59 -6.54 11.76
C ASP A 202 -18.41 -6.11 12.66
N ALA A 203 -18.61 -6.23 13.98
CA ALA A 203 -17.57 -5.89 14.96
C ALA A 203 -16.24 -6.62 14.72
N ALA A 204 -16.28 -7.85 14.21
CA ALA A 204 -15.07 -8.59 13.87
C ALA A 204 -14.21 -7.91 12.78
N CYS A 205 -14.82 -7.14 11.89
CA CYS A 205 -14.08 -6.41 10.84
C CYS A 205 -13.13 -5.35 11.42
N TYR A 206 -13.42 -4.81 12.59
CA TYR A 206 -12.59 -3.79 13.23
C TYR A 206 -11.26 -4.33 13.77
N ASP A 207 -11.06 -5.64 13.76
CA ASP A 207 -9.79 -6.30 14.06
C ASP A 207 -9.13 -6.93 12.82
N MET A 208 -9.68 -6.63 11.64
CA MET A 208 -9.17 -7.11 10.36
C MET A 208 -8.34 -6.04 9.65
N ASN A 209 -7.19 -6.45 9.14
CA ASN A 209 -6.44 -5.76 8.10
C ASN A 209 -6.90 -6.26 6.71
N PRO A 210 -6.42 -5.71 5.58
CA PRO A 210 -6.83 -6.14 4.25
C PRO A 210 -6.68 -7.65 3.99
N ILE A 211 -5.59 -8.27 4.48
CA ILE A 211 -5.36 -9.72 4.31
C ILE A 211 -6.46 -10.51 5.02
N LYS A 212 -6.75 -10.19 6.28
CA LYS A 212 -7.81 -10.86 7.05
C LYS A 212 -9.20 -10.70 6.42
N VAL A 213 -9.48 -9.53 5.82
CA VAL A 213 -10.73 -9.30 5.07
C VAL A 213 -10.84 -10.26 3.90
N TYR A 214 -9.80 -10.35 3.07
CA TYR A 214 -9.81 -11.25 1.91
C TYR A 214 -9.83 -12.73 2.31
N GLU A 215 -9.12 -13.12 3.37
CA GLU A 215 -9.25 -14.46 3.94
C GLU A 215 -10.68 -14.76 4.40
N ALA A 216 -11.33 -13.86 5.11
CA ALA A 216 -12.71 -14.02 5.55
C ALA A 216 -13.70 -14.14 4.37
N MET A 217 -13.46 -13.39 3.28
CA MET A 217 -14.26 -13.45 2.05
C MET A 217 -14.04 -14.74 1.27
N THR A 218 -12.86 -15.34 1.31
CA THR A 218 -12.50 -16.52 0.49
C THR A 218 -12.69 -17.85 1.21
N LEU A 219 -12.66 -17.85 2.56
CA LEU A 219 -12.87 -19.04 3.39
C LEU A 219 -14.33 -19.26 3.80
N GLY A 220 -15.16 -18.21 3.77
CA GLY A 220 -16.57 -18.27 4.13
C GLY A 220 -17.46 -17.60 3.08
N ASP A 221 -18.79 -17.66 3.30
CA ASP A 221 -19.79 -17.09 2.42
C ASP A 221 -20.56 -15.92 3.08
N LYS A 222 -20.10 -15.44 4.24
CA LYS A 222 -20.72 -14.33 4.96
C LYS A 222 -20.51 -13.00 4.23
N TYR A 223 -19.28 -12.73 3.81
CA TYR A 223 -18.93 -11.46 3.18
C TYR A 223 -18.80 -11.62 1.68
N ALA A 224 -19.58 -10.86 0.95
CA ALA A 224 -19.61 -10.87 -0.52
C ALA A 224 -18.85 -9.71 -1.15
N TYR A 225 -18.59 -8.63 -0.38
CA TYR A 225 -18.01 -7.40 -0.88
C TYR A 225 -17.11 -6.71 0.15
N SER A 226 -15.99 -6.19 -0.33
CA SER A 226 -15.17 -5.21 0.40
C SER A 226 -15.08 -3.94 -0.45
N PRO A 227 -15.53 -2.78 0.06
CA PRO A 227 -15.62 -1.55 -0.74
C PRO A 227 -14.26 -0.88 -0.98
N PHE A 228 -13.34 -1.04 -0.05
CA PHE A 228 -12.01 -0.46 -0.07
C PHE A 228 -11.09 -1.20 0.90
N ALA A 229 -10.17 -1.93 0.36
CA ALA A 229 -9.05 -2.54 1.08
C ALA A 229 -7.84 -2.52 0.17
N TYR A 230 -6.64 -2.34 0.69
CA TYR A 230 -5.44 -2.41 -0.14
C TYR A 230 -5.44 -3.71 -0.95
N GLY A 231 -5.36 -3.58 -2.29
CA GLY A 231 -5.49 -4.71 -3.21
C GLY A 231 -4.38 -5.75 -3.01
N TYR A 232 -4.78 -7.02 -3.03
CA TYR A 232 -3.89 -8.18 -3.05
C TYR A 232 -4.28 -9.08 -4.21
N ALA A 233 -3.66 -8.87 -5.37
CA ALA A 233 -3.94 -9.59 -6.60
C ALA A 233 -3.81 -11.12 -6.48
N ASN A 234 -3.13 -11.60 -5.43
CA ASN A 234 -3.03 -13.02 -5.10
C ASN A 234 -4.40 -13.69 -5.01
N TYR A 235 -5.39 -13.02 -4.41
CA TYR A 235 -6.75 -13.55 -4.24
C TYR A 235 -7.56 -13.65 -5.54
N SER A 236 -7.06 -13.09 -6.65
CA SER A 236 -7.60 -13.29 -8.01
C SER A 236 -6.86 -14.38 -8.79
N LYS A 237 -5.74 -14.90 -8.25
CA LYS A 237 -4.92 -15.89 -8.95
C LYS A 237 -5.44 -17.32 -8.68
N ARG A 238 -5.62 -18.09 -9.75
CA ARG A 238 -6.03 -19.49 -9.65
C ARG A 238 -5.06 -20.28 -8.77
N GLY A 239 -5.59 -21.02 -7.81
CA GLY A 239 -4.82 -21.88 -6.89
C GLY A 239 -4.31 -21.17 -5.65
N TYR A 240 -4.52 -19.85 -5.50
CA TYR A 240 -4.12 -19.13 -4.29
C TYR A 240 -5.16 -19.27 -3.16
N ALA A 241 -6.43 -19.05 -3.47
CA ALA A 241 -7.54 -19.18 -2.52
C ALA A 241 -8.62 -20.15 -3.03
N ASN A 242 -9.42 -20.72 -2.12
CA ASN A 242 -10.51 -21.65 -2.47
C ASN A 242 -11.59 -20.98 -3.33
N LYS A 243 -11.89 -19.74 -3.03
CA LYS A 243 -12.81 -18.88 -3.78
C LYS A 243 -12.03 -17.65 -4.25
N LEU A 244 -12.12 -17.34 -5.52
CA LEU A 244 -11.42 -16.19 -6.08
C LEU A 244 -12.21 -14.91 -5.86
N LEU A 245 -11.50 -13.82 -5.64
CA LEU A 245 -12.05 -12.48 -5.60
C LEU A 245 -11.84 -11.81 -6.96
N LYS A 246 -12.82 -11.03 -7.39
CA LYS A 246 -12.66 -10.08 -8.48
C LYS A 246 -12.49 -8.68 -7.89
N PHE A 247 -11.44 -8.00 -8.34
CA PHE A 247 -11.15 -6.62 -7.92
C PHE A 247 -11.75 -5.62 -8.91
N HIS A 248 -12.14 -4.46 -8.41
CA HIS A 248 -12.86 -3.44 -9.15
C HIS A 248 -12.44 -2.04 -8.71
N ASP A 249 -12.78 -1.05 -9.53
CA ASP A 249 -12.85 0.32 -9.08
C ASP A 249 -13.96 0.50 -8.02
N MET A 250 -13.82 1.53 -7.19
CA MET A 250 -14.66 1.76 -6.01
C MET A 250 -15.98 2.48 -6.35
N VAL A 251 -16.89 2.53 -5.38
CA VAL A 251 -18.14 3.28 -5.44
C VAL A 251 -17.91 4.78 -5.60
N ALA A 252 -18.96 5.52 -5.94
CA ALA A 252 -18.93 6.97 -6.08
C ALA A 252 -19.65 7.69 -4.91
N ILE A 253 -19.16 8.88 -4.57
CA ILE A 253 -19.82 9.89 -3.74
C ILE A 253 -20.14 11.08 -4.65
N ASN A 254 -21.40 11.51 -4.73
CA ASN A 254 -21.82 12.63 -5.59
C ASN A 254 -21.31 12.51 -7.05
N ASN A 255 -21.40 11.33 -7.64
CA ASN A 255 -20.89 11.00 -8.99
C ASN A 255 -19.35 11.03 -9.13
N GLN A 256 -18.60 11.31 -8.06
CA GLN A 256 -17.15 11.23 -8.03
C GLN A 256 -16.72 9.86 -7.51
N LYS A 257 -16.01 9.07 -8.30
CA LYS A 257 -15.39 7.82 -7.81
C LYS A 257 -14.46 8.11 -6.64
N LEU A 258 -14.47 7.25 -5.63
CA LEU A 258 -13.59 7.39 -4.46
C LEU A 258 -12.14 7.61 -4.89
N ILE A 259 -11.52 8.63 -4.32
CA ILE A 259 -10.08 8.88 -4.42
C ILE A 259 -9.41 8.10 -3.31
N SER A 260 -8.72 7.04 -3.69
CA SER A 260 -8.04 6.18 -2.72
C SER A 260 -6.72 6.76 -2.22
N THR A 261 -6.14 6.14 -1.21
CA THR A 261 -4.80 6.47 -0.70
C THR A 261 -3.75 5.61 -1.38
N LEU A 262 -2.72 6.24 -1.95
CA LEU A 262 -1.61 5.48 -2.52
C LEU A 262 -0.93 4.61 -1.46
N GLY A 263 -0.60 3.39 -1.83
CA GLY A 263 0.20 2.44 -1.08
C GLY A 263 1.21 1.74 -1.99
N GLY A 264 1.54 0.50 -1.65
CA GLY A 264 2.60 -0.24 -2.30
C GLY A 264 3.88 -0.18 -1.49
N THR A 265 4.96 -0.72 -2.04
CA THR A 265 6.24 -0.79 -1.35
C THR A 265 7.40 -0.41 -2.25
N GLY A 266 8.43 0.19 -1.64
CA GLY A 266 9.67 0.55 -2.29
C GLY A 266 10.85 -0.26 -1.78
N LEU A 267 11.75 -0.61 -2.68
CA LEU A 267 13.01 -1.25 -2.36
C LEU A 267 14.10 -0.19 -2.20
N ALA A 268 14.68 -0.14 -1.02
CA ALA A 268 15.74 0.80 -0.62
C ALA A 268 17.03 0.06 -0.25
N ILE A 269 18.15 0.78 -0.30
CA ILE A 269 19.47 0.30 0.13
C ILE A 269 19.88 1.06 1.39
N SER A 270 20.28 0.31 2.43
CA SER A 270 20.82 0.88 3.67
C SER A 270 22.09 1.70 3.40
N SER A 271 22.23 2.84 4.09
CA SER A 271 23.49 3.59 4.07
C SER A 271 24.67 2.80 4.68
N ASP A 272 24.38 1.82 5.56
CA ASP A 272 25.38 0.94 6.17
C ASP A 272 25.79 -0.26 5.29
N CYS A 273 25.09 -0.48 4.14
CA CYS A 273 25.43 -1.53 3.19
C CYS A 273 26.88 -1.38 2.71
N LYS A 274 27.66 -2.46 2.81
CA LYS A 274 29.09 -2.47 2.40
C LYS A 274 29.29 -2.71 0.91
N HIS A 275 28.28 -3.19 0.21
CA HIS A 275 28.32 -3.58 -1.21
C HIS A 275 27.23 -2.88 -2.01
N LYS A 276 27.20 -1.53 -1.92
CA LYS A 276 26.16 -0.68 -2.54
C LYS A 276 26.04 -0.85 -4.05
N ASP A 277 27.17 -1.06 -4.72
CA ASP A 277 27.24 -1.31 -6.17
C ASP A 277 26.53 -2.62 -6.58
N ILE A 278 26.67 -3.67 -5.78
CA ILE A 278 25.98 -4.94 -6.01
C ILE A 278 24.51 -4.83 -5.60
N ALA A 279 24.23 -4.17 -4.49
CA ALA A 279 22.86 -3.89 -4.06
C ALA A 279 22.09 -3.08 -5.12
N ALA A 280 22.71 -2.06 -5.72
CA ALA A 280 22.12 -1.27 -6.81
C ALA A 280 21.79 -2.12 -8.05
N LYS A 281 22.70 -3.01 -8.47
CA LYS A 281 22.44 -3.95 -9.58
C LYS A 281 21.24 -4.87 -9.30
N TYR A 282 21.11 -5.34 -8.04
CA TYR A 282 19.96 -6.16 -7.67
C TYR A 282 18.67 -5.35 -7.64
N VAL A 283 18.70 -4.14 -7.12
CA VAL A 283 17.53 -3.23 -7.09
C VAL A 283 17.09 -2.89 -8.52
N GLU A 284 18.03 -2.62 -9.44
CA GLU A 284 17.75 -2.42 -10.87
C GLU A 284 17.11 -3.67 -11.49
N TYR A 285 17.70 -4.86 -11.27
CA TYR A 285 17.16 -6.13 -11.75
C TYR A 285 15.75 -6.40 -11.21
N PHE A 286 15.53 -6.15 -9.92
CA PHE A 286 14.24 -6.36 -9.26
C PHE A 286 13.13 -5.48 -9.85
N ALA A 287 13.43 -4.19 -10.08
CA ALA A 287 12.48 -3.21 -10.58
C ALA A 287 12.35 -3.19 -12.12
N ALA A 288 13.18 -3.96 -12.83
CA ALA A 288 13.14 -4.01 -14.30
C ALA A 288 11.78 -4.49 -14.82
N PRO A 289 11.23 -3.89 -15.89
CA PRO A 289 9.88 -4.19 -16.39
C PRO A 289 9.66 -5.68 -16.68
N LEU A 290 10.66 -6.36 -17.25
CA LEU A 290 10.58 -7.80 -17.52
C LEU A 290 10.51 -8.63 -16.24
N THR A 291 11.33 -8.33 -15.25
CA THR A 291 11.29 -9.03 -13.94
C THR A 291 9.93 -8.81 -13.28
N GLN A 292 9.40 -7.58 -13.34
CA GLN A 292 8.14 -7.19 -12.74
C GLN A 292 6.93 -7.90 -13.38
N SER A 293 6.90 -8.03 -14.72
CA SER A 293 5.79 -8.67 -15.44
C SER A 293 5.86 -10.20 -15.50
N THR A 294 7.00 -10.79 -15.14
CA THR A 294 7.21 -12.25 -15.20
C THR A 294 7.54 -12.81 -13.81
N LEU A 295 8.81 -13.02 -13.49
CA LEU A 295 9.28 -13.72 -12.29
C LEU A 295 8.67 -13.15 -10.99
N PHE A 296 8.62 -11.83 -10.84
CA PHE A 296 8.05 -11.18 -9.66
C PHE A 296 6.54 -11.42 -9.56
N PHE A 297 5.80 -11.19 -10.65
CA PHE A 297 4.36 -11.42 -10.70
C PHE A 297 4.01 -12.90 -10.50
N ASP A 298 4.70 -13.83 -11.18
CA ASP A 298 4.41 -15.27 -11.09
C ASP A 298 4.60 -15.82 -9.69
N ASN A 299 5.53 -15.25 -8.93
CA ASN A 299 5.78 -15.62 -7.53
C ASN A 299 4.99 -14.79 -6.51
N GLY A 300 3.86 -14.21 -6.93
CA GLY A 300 2.91 -13.56 -6.04
C GLY A 300 3.08 -12.05 -5.88
N GLY A 301 4.11 -11.46 -6.50
CA GLY A 301 4.34 -10.01 -6.48
C GLY A 301 3.22 -9.21 -7.16
N GLN A 302 3.06 -7.96 -6.75
CA GLN A 302 2.13 -6.99 -7.34
C GLN A 302 2.95 -5.86 -7.95
N PRO A 303 3.11 -5.83 -9.30
CA PRO A 303 4.11 -4.99 -9.94
C PRO A 303 4.04 -3.50 -9.61
N GLY A 304 5.22 -2.85 -9.52
CA GLY A 304 5.36 -1.40 -9.41
C GLY A 304 5.50 -0.67 -10.75
N HIS A 305 5.58 -1.39 -11.87
CA HIS A 305 5.83 -0.86 -13.20
C HIS A 305 4.59 -0.95 -14.09
N ARG A 306 4.20 0.16 -14.77
CA ARG A 306 2.96 0.26 -15.57
C ARG A 306 2.87 -0.77 -16.69
N LYS A 307 3.97 -1.07 -17.39
CA LYS A 307 3.97 -2.10 -18.45
C LYS A 307 3.49 -3.46 -17.95
N ALA A 308 3.76 -3.80 -16.67
CA ALA A 308 3.25 -5.02 -16.08
C ALA A 308 1.74 -4.94 -15.74
N TRP A 309 1.23 -3.76 -15.36
CA TRP A 309 -0.21 -3.54 -15.11
C TRP A 309 -1.04 -3.63 -16.38
N GLU A 310 -0.47 -3.25 -17.52
CA GLU A 310 -1.11 -3.28 -18.83
C GLU A 310 -0.83 -4.59 -19.60
N ASP A 311 0.04 -5.46 -19.06
CA ASP A 311 0.43 -6.71 -19.69
C ASP A 311 -0.73 -7.71 -19.75
N THR A 312 -0.92 -8.32 -20.94
CA THR A 312 -2.02 -9.26 -21.19
C THR A 312 -1.89 -10.55 -20.36
N TYR A 313 -0.68 -11.07 -20.19
CA TYR A 313 -0.44 -12.28 -19.39
C TYR A 313 -0.72 -12.03 -17.90
N VAL A 314 -0.26 -10.89 -17.38
CA VAL A 314 -0.49 -10.47 -15.99
C VAL A 314 -2.00 -10.35 -15.71
N ASN A 315 -2.74 -9.69 -16.59
CA ASN A 315 -4.18 -9.49 -16.43
C ASN A 315 -4.97 -10.79 -16.59
N PHE A 316 -4.64 -11.62 -17.60
CA PHE A 316 -5.29 -12.92 -17.78
C PHE A 316 -5.13 -13.81 -16.54
N ASN A 317 -3.96 -13.83 -15.92
CA ASN A 317 -3.68 -14.66 -14.74
C ASN A 317 -4.17 -14.07 -13.41
N SER A 318 -4.78 -12.88 -13.42
CA SER A 318 -5.31 -12.20 -12.23
C SER A 318 -6.75 -11.72 -12.39
N MET A 319 -7.54 -12.30 -13.30
CA MET A 319 -8.95 -11.92 -13.56
C MET A 319 -9.10 -10.41 -13.85
N ASP A 320 -8.20 -9.84 -14.65
CA ASP A 320 -8.12 -8.41 -14.97
C ASP A 320 -7.93 -7.48 -13.74
N CYS A 321 -7.41 -8.00 -12.62
CA CYS A 321 -7.27 -7.25 -11.39
C CYS A 321 -6.52 -5.91 -11.59
N PHE A 322 -5.41 -5.94 -12.30
CA PHE A 322 -4.58 -4.75 -12.53
C PHE A 322 -5.27 -3.75 -13.46
N LYS A 323 -5.82 -4.22 -14.56
CA LYS A 323 -6.57 -3.39 -15.52
C LYS A 323 -7.80 -2.73 -14.88
N ASP A 324 -8.60 -3.52 -14.13
CA ASP A 324 -9.86 -3.04 -13.54
C ASP A 324 -9.62 -2.08 -12.34
N THR A 325 -8.44 -2.10 -11.74
CA THR A 325 -8.08 -1.23 -10.60
C THR A 325 -7.10 -0.13 -10.94
N LEU A 326 -6.49 -0.12 -12.13
CA LEU A 326 -5.57 0.93 -12.58
C LEU A 326 -6.18 2.34 -12.49
N PRO A 327 -7.44 2.59 -12.87
CA PRO A 327 -8.05 3.92 -12.72
C PRO A 327 -8.11 4.42 -11.26
N ALA A 328 -8.32 3.52 -10.29
CA ALA A 328 -8.30 3.86 -8.88
C ALA A 328 -6.89 4.26 -8.43
N LEU A 329 -5.86 3.54 -8.91
CA LEU A 329 -4.47 3.83 -8.56
C LEU A 329 -3.97 5.12 -9.22
N ASP A 330 -4.35 5.37 -10.47
CA ASP A 330 -3.93 6.59 -11.19
C ASP A 330 -4.48 7.88 -10.55
N ARG A 331 -5.67 7.84 -9.91
CA ARG A 331 -6.22 8.98 -9.18
C ARG A 331 -5.91 8.98 -7.68
N ALA A 332 -5.13 8.02 -7.18
CA ALA A 332 -4.88 7.88 -5.75
C ALA A 332 -4.18 9.10 -5.15
N PHE A 333 -4.63 9.47 -3.95
CA PHE A 333 -4.02 10.51 -3.13
C PHE A 333 -2.66 10.05 -2.61
N LEU A 334 -1.62 10.85 -2.82
CA LEU A 334 -0.31 10.62 -2.26
C LEU A 334 -0.29 11.05 -0.80
N ARG A 335 -0.11 10.09 0.12
CA ARG A 335 -0.05 10.34 1.57
C ARG A 335 1.07 11.33 1.93
N PRO A 336 0.92 12.12 2.99
CA PRO A 336 1.98 13.01 3.45
C PRO A 336 3.26 12.24 3.80
N ARG A 337 4.43 12.89 3.60
CA ARG A 337 5.75 12.27 3.78
C ARG A 337 6.70 13.13 4.62
N TYR A 338 6.20 14.16 5.29
CA TYR A 338 7.02 14.97 6.16
C TYR A 338 7.59 14.16 7.35
N HIS A 339 8.70 14.58 7.92
CA HIS A 339 9.47 13.81 8.91
C HIS A 339 8.65 13.22 10.06
N GLY A 340 7.69 13.96 10.60
CA GLY A 340 6.85 13.53 11.74
C GLY A 340 5.56 12.81 11.34
N HIS A 341 5.34 12.56 10.03
CA HIS A 341 4.06 11.98 9.57
C HIS A 341 3.77 10.60 10.17
N MET A 342 4.78 9.79 10.39
CA MET A 342 4.61 8.46 10.98
C MET A 342 3.97 8.55 12.38
N PHE A 343 4.39 9.49 13.22
CA PHE A 343 3.74 9.72 14.51
C PHE A 343 2.24 10.01 14.37
N PHE A 344 1.87 10.85 13.38
CA PHE A 344 0.47 11.14 13.11
C PHE A 344 -0.29 9.90 12.65
N GLN A 345 0.25 9.16 11.69
CA GLN A 345 -0.35 7.94 11.15
C GLN A 345 -0.62 6.89 12.24
N ASP A 346 0.33 6.68 13.14
CA ASP A 346 0.26 5.66 14.20
C ASP A 346 -0.80 6.00 15.27
N ASN A 347 -1.10 7.30 15.47
CA ASN A 347 -1.98 7.73 16.56
C ASN A 347 -3.38 8.19 16.09
N ALA A 348 -3.52 8.63 14.83
CA ALA A 348 -4.76 9.27 14.36
C ALA A 348 -5.87 8.28 13.98
N GLY A 349 -5.54 7.03 13.72
CA GLY A 349 -6.53 6.03 13.30
C GLY A 349 -7.45 5.55 14.44
N ALA A 350 -6.93 5.43 15.65
CA ALA A 350 -7.69 4.91 16.79
C ALA A 350 -8.95 5.74 17.13
N PRO A 351 -8.91 7.08 17.20
CA PRO A 351 -10.12 7.90 17.40
C PRO A 351 -11.17 7.73 16.31
N ILE A 352 -10.74 7.58 15.05
CA ILE A 352 -11.65 7.37 13.91
C ILE A 352 -12.32 6.00 14.02
N ARG A 353 -11.52 4.95 14.28
CA ARG A 353 -12.03 3.59 14.48
C ARG A 353 -13.09 3.54 15.57
N GLU A 354 -12.79 4.11 16.73
CA GLU A 354 -13.70 4.16 17.87
C GLU A 354 -15.01 4.87 17.51
N PHE A 355 -14.92 6.00 16.83
CA PHE A 355 -16.10 6.75 16.36
C PHE A 355 -16.92 5.97 15.34
N MET A 356 -16.29 5.26 14.40
CA MET A 356 -16.98 4.40 13.44
C MET A 356 -17.75 3.26 14.13
N MET A 357 -17.19 2.68 15.19
CA MET A 357 -17.79 1.56 15.94
C MET A 357 -18.92 2.03 16.86
N ASN A 358 -18.65 3.03 17.68
CA ASN A 358 -19.46 3.36 18.85
C ASN A 358 -20.19 4.70 18.73
N GLY A 359 -19.84 5.52 17.74
CA GLY A 359 -20.38 6.89 17.61
C GLY A 359 -19.70 7.84 18.60
N GLY A 360 -20.38 8.93 18.90
CA GLY A 360 -19.86 10.00 19.76
C GLY A 360 -19.97 11.35 19.10
N ASP A 361 -19.16 12.31 19.52
CA ASP A 361 -19.10 13.66 18.92
C ASP A 361 -17.99 13.74 17.86
N ALA A 362 -18.36 13.90 16.59
CA ALA A 362 -17.43 14.05 15.47
C ALA A 362 -16.51 15.27 15.63
N LYS A 363 -16.96 16.32 16.34
CA LYS A 363 -16.13 17.53 16.61
C LYS A 363 -14.99 17.21 17.57
N GLU A 364 -15.23 16.40 18.58
CA GLU A 364 -14.19 15.93 19.51
C GLU A 364 -13.16 15.07 18.80
N VAL A 365 -13.59 14.16 17.90
CA VAL A 365 -12.70 13.38 17.07
C VAL A 365 -11.82 14.28 16.20
N LEU A 366 -12.41 15.22 15.48
CA LEU A 366 -11.67 16.14 14.62
C LEU A 366 -10.71 17.03 15.41
N HIS A 367 -11.09 17.49 16.60
CA HIS A 367 -10.22 18.21 17.51
C HIS A 367 -8.99 17.37 17.93
N THR A 368 -9.22 16.10 18.24
CA THR A 368 -8.15 15.15 18.57
C THR A 368 -7.18 14.97 17.39
N LEU A 369 -7.71 14.78 16.18
CA LEU A 369 -6.89 14.68 14.97
C LEU A 369 -6.03 15.93 14.73
N ASN A 370 -6.60 17.13 14.89
CA ASN A 370 -5.87 18.39 14.76
C ASN A 370 -4.78 18.54 15.82
N THR A 371 -5.02 18.06 17.05
CA THR A 371 -4.04 18.07 18.13
C THR A 371 -2.86 17.16 17.81
N LEU A 372 -3.13 15.91 17.38
CA LEU A 372 -2.11 14.96 16.95
C LEU A 372 -1.30 15.48 15.75
N TYR A 373 -1.98 16.11 14.80
CA TYR A 373 -1.31 16.71 13.64
C TYR A 373 -0.33 17.83 14.02
N LYS A 374 -0.71 18.72 14.93
CA LYS A 374 0.19 19.75 15.47
C LYS A 374 1.38 19.15 16.24
N GLN A 375 1.16 18.08 16.98
CA GLN A 375 2.23 17.36 17.69
C GLN A 375 3.22 16.73 16.73
N SER A 376 2.76 16.17 15.60
CA SER A 376 3.60 15.52 14.60
C SER A 376 4.54 16.47 13.84
N LYS A 377 4.30 17.78 13.92
CA LYS A 377 5.15 18.81 13.27
C LYS A 377 6.26 19.37 14.17
N LYS A 378 6.30 18.97 15.44
CA LYS A 378 7.35 19.37 16.37
C LYS A 378 8.57 18.45 16.24
#